data_9ea5c7c0c3431da8c39763470d9b94b3
#
_entry.id   9ea5c7c0c3431da8c39763470d9b94b3
#
_cell.length_a   1.000
_cell.length_b   1.000
_cell.length_c   1.000
_cell.angle_alpha   90.00
_cell.angle_beta   90.00
_cell.angle_gamma   90.00
#
_symmetry.space_group_name_H-M   'P 1'
#
loop_
_entity.id
_entity.type
_entity.pdbx_description
1 polymer ?
#
loop_
_entity_poly.entity_id
_entity_poly.type
_entity_poly.pdbx_seq_one_letter_code
_entity_poly.pdbx_strand_id
1 'polypeptide(L)'
;MCSFQRNRVLDRLLETQAMLDTETDPKKIKELKEGFLSAVIHEITSMMVEYNAIVVMEDLNFGFKRGRFKVERQVYQKFEKMLIDKLNYLPFKNRVVNEAGGILRGYQLTDKFDSFQKLGKQSGFLFYIPAAYTSKIDPVSGFVNIFNFNDITNAATRKEFFGKFDAIKFVSEKEGFEFTFNYDNFKTHQTDFKKCWTVSTFGKRIVMTEENGHKHMQNYYPTVEIIKLFKDAGIYLKPNMDIKAVIDVIEPSNTSASFFSSLFFAFKTTLQMRNSNAETDEDFIVSPVKVDGHYFNSDEEANKGHDGQGNWISKLPVDADANGAYHIALKGLFALTHPNEKVDHAKWLEFMQTKPYKK
;
A
#
# COMPACT_ATOMS: atom_id res chain seq x y z
N MET A 1 28.97 -10.26 -0.34
CA MET A 1 28.76 -10.86 1.01
C MET A 1 27.31 -10.73 1.52
N CYS A 2 26.56 -9.71 1.12
CA CYS A 2 25.22 -9.42 1.64
C CYS A 2 24.10 -10.38 1.27
N SER A 3 24.06 -10.92 0.06
CA SER A 3 22.97 -11.82 -0.38
C SER A 3 22.95 -13.15 0.42
N PHE A 4 24.09 -13.71 0.71
CA PHE A 4 24.19 -14.98 1.41
C PHE A 4 23.75 -14.91 2.89
N GLN A 5 24.01 -13.80 3.58
CA GLN A 5 23.55 -13.59 4.96
C GLN A 5 22.05 -13.28 5.02
N ARG A 6 21.51 -12.52 4.04
CA ARG A 6 20.10 -12.20 3.93
C ARG A 6 19.24 -13.45 3.72
N ASN A 7 19.65 -14.34 2.83
CA ASN A 7 18.95 -15.60 2.61
C ASN A 7 18.94 -16.47 3.86
N ARG A 8 20.04 -16.53 4.63
CA ARG A 8 20.09 -17.26 5.90
C ARG A 8 19.13 -16.74 6.98
N VAL A 9 18.88 -15.43 7.01
CA VAL A 9 17.92 -14.85 7.96
C VAL A 9 16.50 -15.13 7.53
N LEU A 10 16.21 -15.00 6.23
CA LEU A 10 14.91 -15.38 5.67
C LEU A 10 14.61 -16.87 5.90
N ASP A 11 15.55 -17.76 5.63
CA ASP A 11 15.40 -19.19 5.89
C ASP A 11 15.07 -19.47 7.36
N ARG A 12 15.79 -18.81 8.29
CA ARG A 12 15.50 -18.93 9.72
C ARG A 12 14.12 -18.40 10.11
N LEU A 13 13.68 -17.32 9.48
CA LEU A 13 12.35 -16.76 9.74
C LEU A 13 11.25 -17.72 9.26
N LEU A 14 11.42 -18.31 8.08
CA LEU A 14 10.50 -19.31 7.54
C LEU A 14 10.47 -20.58 8.39
N GLU A 15 11.64 -21.10 8.81
CA GLU A 15 11.73 -22.24 9.72
C GLU A 15 11.04 -21.93 11.06
N THR A 16 11.27 -20.75 11.62
CA THR A 16 10.64 -20.36 12.90
C THR A 16 9.13 -20.20 12.73
N GLN A 17 8.65 -19.70 11.60
CA GLN A 17 7.22 -19.61 11.30
C GLN A 17 6.60 -21.01 11.20
N ALA A 18 7.22 -21.93 10.47
CA ALA A 18 6.76 -23.32 10.36
C ALA A 18 6.71 -24.02 11.74
N MET A 19 7.68 -23.75 12.61
CA MET A 19 7.65 -24.25 14.00
C MET A 19 6.50 -23.63 14.80
N LEU A 20 6.21 -22.36 14.64
CA LEU A 20 5.11 -21.67 15.32
C LEU A 20 3.75 -22.22 14.93
N ASP A 21 3.59 -22.61 13.66
CA ASP A 21 2.32 -23.15 13.13
C ASP A 21 1.98 -24.54 13.68
N THR A 22 2.99 -25.27 14.16
CA THR A 22 2.85 -26.66 14.65
C THR A 22 3.02 -26.80 16.16
N GLU A 23 3.59 -25.80 16.86
CA GLU A 23 3.88 -25.89 18.30
C GLU A 23 2.64 -25.59 19.15
N THR A 24 2.41 -26.41 20.17
CA THR A 24 1.26 -26.30 21.08
C THR A 24 1.64 -25.88 22.51
N ASP A 25 2.93 -25.98 22.88
CA ASP A 25 3.42 -25.58 24.21
C ASP A 25 3.48 -24.04 24.31
N PRO A 26 2.72 -23.41 25.22
CA PRO A 26 2.70 -21.95 25.36
C PRO A 26 4.07 -21.33 25.69
N LYS A 27 4.94 -22.05 26.39
CA LYS A 27 6.30 -21.55 26.73
C LYS A 27 7.17 -21.54 25.47
N LYS A 28 7.18 -22.61 24.71
CA LYS A 28 7.93 -22.70 23.45
C LYS A 28 7.41 -21.71 22.42
N ILE A 29 6.08 -21.55 22.27
CA ILE A 29 5.48 -20.52 21.41
C ILE A 29 6.00 -19.13 21.78
N LYS A 30 6.08 -18.81 23.08
CA LYS A 30 6.62 -17.54 23.53
C LYS A 30 8.09 -17.38 23.17
N GLU A 31 8.91 -18.38 23.40
CA GLU A 31 10.34 -18.37 23.08
C GLU A 31 10.59 -18.26 21.57
N LEU A 32 9.84 -18.98 20.74
CA LEU A 32 9.89 -18.90 19.28
C LEU A 32 9.52 -17.50 18.78
N LYS A 33 8.45 -16.89 19.32
CA LYS A 33 8.05 -15.51 18.98
C LYS A 33 9.12 -14.49 19.37
N GLU A 34 9.77 -14.65 20.52
CA GLU A 34 10.87 -13.80 20.93
C GLU A 34 12.11 -13.96 20.04
N GLY A 35 12.42 -15.21 19.69
CA GLY A 35 13.47 -15.52 18.73
C GLY A 35 13.24 -14.91 17.37
N PHE A 36 12.01 -15.02 16.84
CA PHE A 36 11.59 -14.40 15.58
C PHE A 36 11.77 -12.88 15.60
N LEU A 37 11.21 -12.20 16.61
CA LEU A 37 11.37 -10.75 16.75
C LEU A 37 12.85 -10.33 16.85
N SER A 38 13.66 -11.10 17.58
CA SER A 38 15.10 -10.84 17.71
C SER A 38 15.81 -10.98 16.36
N ALA A 39 15.45 -11.96 15.54
CA ALA A 39 16.02 -12.13 14.20
C ALA A 39 15.65 -10.97 13.27
N VAL A 40 14.39 -10.54 13.26
CA VAL A 40 13.92 -9.38 12.49
C VAL A 40 14.68 -8.10 12.91
N ILE A 41 14.80 -7.87 14.21
CA ILE A 41 15.53 -6.70 14.74
C ILE A 41 17.00 -6.75 14.36
N HIS A 42 17.61 -7.94 14.37
CA HIS A 42 18.99 -8.09 13.96
C HIS A 42 19.18 -7.71 12.48
N GLU A 43 18.29 -8.14 11.62
CA GLU A 43 18.32 -7.79 10.20
C GLU A 43 18.14 -6.28 9.98
N ILE A 44 17.14 -5.66 10.61
CA ILE A 44 16.91 -4.22 10.53
C ILE A 44 18.17 -3.46 10.96
N THR A 45 18.77 -3.83 12.09
CA THR A 45 19.95 -3.13 12.59
C THR A 45 21.20 -3.39 11.75
N SER A 46 21.30 -4.54 11.09
CA SER A 46 22.37 -4.82 10.14
C SER A 46 22.27 -3.95 8.90
N MET A 47 21.06 -3.82 8.33
CA MET A 47 20.81 -2.90 7.22
C MET A 47 21.07 -1.44 7.60
N MET A 48 20.70 -1.03 8.81
CA MET A 48 20.99 0.32 9.30
C MET A 48 22.49 0.63 9.30
N VAL A 49 23.30 -0.30 9.75
CA VAL A 49 24.77 -0.14 9.77
C VAL A 49 25.35 -0.17 8.37
N GLU A 50 24.91 -1.10 7.54
CA GLU A 50 25.40 -1.28 6.17
C GLU A 50 25.11 -0.08 5.27
N TYR A 51 23.91 0.47 5.36
CA TYR A 51 23.45 1.55 4.47
C TYR A 51 23.49 2.94 5.12
N ASN A 52 24.02 3.08 6.33
CA ASN A 52 23.91 4.32 7.13
C ASN A 52 22.45 4.83 7.20
N ALA A 53 21.52 3.92 7.39
CA ALA A 53 20.10 4.20 7.32
C ALA A 53 19.50 4.50 8.69
N ILE A 54 18.36 5.15 8.68
CA ILE A 54 17.47 5.33 9.84
C ILE A 54 16.23 4.46 9.65
N VAL A 55 15.56 4.12 10.74
CA VAL A 55 14.29 3.40 10.72
C VAL A 55 13.13 4.40 10.83
N VAL A 56 12.19 4.31 9.92
CA VAL A 56 10.91 5.03 10.01
C VAL A 56 9.81 4.04 10.26
N MET A 57 9.03 4.24 11.31
CA MET A 57 7.91 3.39 11.69
C MET A 57 6.59 4.15 11.63
N GLU A 58 5.54 3.40 11.44
CA GLU A 58 4.17 3.90 11.57
C GLU A 58 3.83 4.18 13.04
N ASP A 59 3.29 5.36 13.35
CA ASP A 59 2.72 5.63 14.68
C ASP A 59 1.34 4.97 14.79
N LEU A 60 1.33 3.75 15.30
CA LEU A 60 0.11 2.96 15.51
C LEU A 60 -0.70 3.39 16.74
N ASN A 61 -0.19 4.29 17.58
CA ASN A 61 -0.92 4.75 18.77
C ASN A 61 -2.26 5.39 18.44
N PHE A 62 -2.37 6.06 17.29
CA PHE A 62 -3.62 6.61 16.79
C PHE A 62 -4.54 5.56 16.11
N GLY A 63 -3.99 4.48 15.57
CA GLY A 63 -4.72 3.45 14.81
C GLY A 63 -5.32 2.36 15.69
N PHE A 64 -4.66 1.98 16.80
CA PHE A 64 -5.10 0.90 17.69
C PHE A 64 -6.40 1.17 18.44
N LYS A 65 -6.87 2.40 18.49
CA LYS A 65 -8.13 2.74 19.16
C LYS A 65 -9.38 2.24 18.44
N ARG A 66 -9.27 1.78 17.18
CA ARG A 66 -10.41 1.37 16.34
C ARG A 66 -10.25 -0.06 15.82
N GLY A 67 -10.28 -1.06 16.69
CA GLY A 67 -10.65 -2.42 16.30
C GLY A 67 -9.54 -3.41 15.93
N ARG A 68 -8.24 -3.10 16.10
CA ARG A 68 -7.19 -4.11 16.00
C ARG A 68 -7.10 -4.98 17.25
N PHE A 69 -6.81 -6.26 17.06
CA PHE A 69 -6.76 -7.24 18.15
C PHE A 69 -5.70 -6.88 19.20
N LYS A 70 -6.02 -7.12 20.48
CA LYS A 70 -5.15 -6.86 21.64
C LYS A 70 -3.78 -7.56 21.53
N VAL A 71 -3.73 -8.69 20.84
CA VAL A 71 -2.52 -9.48 20.61
C VAL A 71 -1.53 -8.74 19.69
N GLU A 72 -2.00 -8.15 18.60
CA GLU A 72 -1.15 -7.39 17.66
C GLU A 72 -0.49 -6.20 18.36
N ARG A 73 -1.23 -5.50 19.18
CA ARG A 73 -0.69 -4.37 19.95
C ARG A 73 0.45 -4.78 20.88
N GLN A 74 0.33 -5.92 21.58
CA GLN A 74 1.36 -6.40 22.48
C GLN A 74 2.64 -6.82 21.73
N VAL A 75 2.48 -7.48 20.59
CA VAL A 75 3.60 -7.89 19.74
C VAL A 75 4.33 -6.65 19.22
N TYR A 76 3.60 -5.67 18.71
CA TYR A 76 4.18 -4.42 18.22
C TYR A 76 4.94 -3.66 19.31
N GLN A 77 4.34 -3.49 20.49
CA GLN A 77 5.00 -2.83 21.62
C GLN A 77 6.26 -3.57 22.09
N LYS A 78 6.24 -4.90 22.04
CA LYS A 78 7.42 -5.71 22.35
C LYS A 78 8.52 -5.52 21.32
N PHE A 79 8.15 -5.53 20.04
CA PHE A 79 9.06 -5.25 18.93
C PHE A 79 9.72 -3.88 19.08
N GLU A 80 8.94 -2.82 19.31
CA GLU A 80 9.45 -1.46 19.52
C GLU A 80 10.48 -1.41 20.66
N LYS A 81 10.11 -1.98 21.82
CA LYS A 81 11.01 -2.01 22.98
C LYS A 81 12.32 -2.73 22.67
N MET A 82 12.25 -3.91 22.07
CA MET A 82 13.43 -4.69 21.71
C MET A 82 14.32 -3.96 20.68
N LEU A 83 13.71 -3.28 19.71
CA LEU A 83 14.42 -2.49 18.71
C LEU A 83 15.14 -1.30 19.37
N ILE A 84 14.49 -0.57 20.26
CA ILE A 84 15.09 0.55 21.00
C ILE A 84 16.23 0.07 21.88
N ASP A 85 16.06 -1.01 22.63
CA ASP A 85 17.11 -1.59 23.46
C ASP A 85 18.32 -1.98 22.61
N LYS A 86 18.09 -2.57 21.43
CA LYS A 86 19.14 -2.93 20.47
C LYS A 86 19.87 -1.69 19.94
N LEU A 87 19.13 -0.66 19.53
CA LEU A 87 19.70 0.59 19.01
C LEU A 87 20.51 1.34 20.07
N ASN A 88 20.10 1.29 21.34
CA ASN A 88 20.87 1.85 22.46
C ASN A 88 22.10 1.03 22.82
N TYR A 89 22.12 -0.26 22.50
CA TYR A 89 23.29 -1.13 22.73
C TYR A 89 24.38 -0.98 21.65
N LEU A 90 24.01 -0.82 20.38
CA LEU A 90 24.96 -0.79 19.26
C LEU A 90 26.05 0.29 19.35
N PRO A 91 25.84 1.50 19.94
CA PRO A 91 26.89 2.48 20.18
C PRO A 91 28.03 2.00 21.10
N PHE A 92 27.76 1.00 21.93
CA PHE A 92 28.78 0.42 22.84
C PHE A 92 29.42 -0.85 22.30
N LYS A 93 28.77 -1.50 21.32
CA LYS A 93 29.29 -2.73 20.74
C LYS A 93 30.53 -2.44 19.92
N ASN A 94 31.61 -3.18 20.20
CA ASN A 94 32.90 -3.05 19.55
C ASN A 94 33.55 -1.65 19.73
N ARG A 95 33.22 -0.95 20.82
CA ARG A 95 33.84 0.34 21.14
C ARG A 95 35.31 0.12 21.54
N VAL A 96 36.17 0.83 20.84
CA VAL A 96 37.59 0.93 21.21
C VAL A 96 37.73 1.92 22.36
N VAL A 97 38.56 1.58 23.36
CA VAL A 97 38.83 2.48 24.50
C VAL A 97 39.38 3.80 23.95
N ASN A 98 38.82 4.91 24.39
CA ASN A 98 39.16 6.29 24.00
C ASN A 98 38.68 6.73 22.58
N GLU A 99 37.88 5.94 21.87
CA GLU A 99 37.23 6.38 20.66
C GLU A 99 35.74 6.69 20.89
N ALA A 100 35.23 7.68 20.17
CA ALA A 100 33.81 8.02 20.21
C ALA A 100 32.97 7.03 19.40
N GLY A 101 32.06 6.34 20.07
CA GLY A 101 31.10 5.45 19.46
C GLY A 101 31.59 4.04 19.20
N GLY A 102 30.68 3.15 18.94
CA GLY A 102 30.88 1.77 18.50
C GLY A 102 30.42 1.60 17.05
N ILE A 103 29.59 0.58 16.77
CA ILE A 103 29.03 0.32 15.44
C ILE A 103 28.11 1.48 15.01
N LEU A 104 27.31 2.04 15.92
CA LEU A 104 26.57 3.29 15.71
C LEU A 104 27.21 4.42 16.50
N ARG A 105 27.33 5.59 15.87
CA ARG A 105 27.95 6.77 16.47
C ARG A 105 26.98 7.70 17.21
N GLY A 106 25.75 7.31 17.36
CA GLY A 106 24.70 8.05 18.05
C GLY A 106 23.83 7.12 18.90
N TYR A 107 22.93 7.70 19.68
CA TYR A 107 22.03 6.97 20.56
C TYR A 107 20.59 7.14 20.13
N GLN A 108 19.78 6.10 20.35
CA GLN A 108 18.33 6.21 20.31
C GLN A 108 17.86 6.66 21.70
N LEU A 109 17.72 7.97 21.87
CA LEU A 109 17.30 8.55 23.14
C LEU A 109 15.78 8.51 23.26
N THR A 110 15.25 7.42 23.78
CA THR A 110 13.85 7.32 24.16
C THR A 110 13.73 6.72 25.55
N ASP A 111 13.51 7.56 26.53
CA ASP A 111 13.35 7.10 27.91
C ASP A 111 11.94 6.70 28.26
N LYS A 112 10.91 7.14 27.50
CA LYS A 112 9.51 6.88 27.87
C LYS A 112 8.60 6.83 26.65
N PHE A 113 7.51 6.06 26.77
CA PHE A 113 6.42 5.97 25.82
C PHE A 113 5.86 7.32 25.36
N ASP A 114 5.91 8.34 26.19
CA ASP A 114 5.43 9.69 25.88
C ASP A 114 6.24 10.38 24.77
N SER A 115 7.50 9.98 24.56
CA SER A 115 8.33 10.53 23.48
C SER A 115 7.90 10.04 22.10
N PHE A 116 7.25 8.86 22.02
CA PHE A 116 6.69 8.31 20.77
C PHE A 116 5.46 9.06 20.27
N GLN A 117 4.81 9.82 21.13
CA GLN A 117 3.59 10.57 20.78
C GLN A 117 3.87 11.95 20.20
N LYS A 118 5.11 12.41 20.23
CA LYS A 118 5.49 13.76 19.80
C LYS A 118 6.22 13.73 18.47
N LEU A 119 5.44 13.61 17.39
CA LEU A 119 5.93 13.79 16.03
C LEU A 119 6.78 15.07 15.91
N GLY A 120 7.96 14.96 15.31
CA GLY A 120 8.89 16.06 15.12
C GLY A 120 9.81 16.39 16.31
N LYS A 121 9.71 15.65 17.42
CA LYS A 121 10.64 15.77 18.56
C LYS A 121 11.49 14.51 18.79
N GLN A 122 11.48 13.61 17.83
CA GLN A 122 12.24 12.37 17.88
C GLN A 122 13.69 12.64 17.52
N SER A 123 14.58 12.03 18.26
CA SER A 123 16.02 12.09 18.02
C SER A 123 16.58 10.67 17.99
N GLY A 124 17.66 10.46 17.25
CA GLY A 124 18.30 9.16 17.12
C GLY A 124 18.00 8.48 15.79
N PHE A 125 17.89 7.16 15.79
CA PHE A 125 17.82 6.34 14.58
C PHE A 125 16.40 5.82 14.25
N LEU A 126 15.44 6.06 15.13
CA LEU A 126 14.07 5.60 15.00
C LEU A 126 13.11 6.78 15.01
N PHE A 127 12.31 6.90 13.94
CA PHE A 127 11.33 7.96 13.72
C PHE A 127 9.94 7.38 13.54
N TYR A 128 8.93 8.10 14.01
CA TYR A 128 7.53 7.71 13.87
C TYR A 128 6.78 8.72 13.02
N ILE A 129 5.94 8.23 12.13
CA ILE A 129 5.11 9.04 11.28
C ILE A 129 3.65 8.55 11.27
N PRO A 130 2.67 9.43 11.01
CA PRO A 130 1.29 8.99 10.80
C PRO A 130 1.18 8.16 9.53
N ALA A 131 0.51 6.99 9.65
CA ALA A 131 0.32 6.05 8.54
C ALA A 131 -0.75 6.47 7.53
N ALA A 132 -1.44 7.58 7.74
CA ALA A 132 -2.55 7.94 6.86
C ALA A 132 -2.10 7.98 5.39
N TYR A 133 -2.86 7.28 4.54
CA TYR A 133 -2.71 7.11 3.09
C TYR A 133 -1.49 6.29 2.61
N THR A 134 -0.54 5.91 3.45
CA THR A 134 0.71 5.26 3.00
C THR A 134 0.48 3.96 2.22
N SER A 135 -0.51 3.15 2.59
CA SER A 135 -0.84 1.91 1.88
C SER A 135 -1.79 2.10 0.67
N LYS A 136 -2.23 3.34 0.40
CA LYS A 136 -3.22 3.65 -0.64
C LYS A 136 -2.66 4.49 -1.79
N ILE A 137 -1.37 4.77 -1.78
CA ILE A 137 -0.70 5.54 -2.82
C ILE A 137 -0.14 4.57 -3.84
N ASP A 138 -0.40 4.85 -5.11
CA ASP A 138 0.20 4.13 -6.22
C ASP A 138 1.70 4.41 -6.28
N PRO A 139 2.56 3.39 -6.20
CA PRO A 139 4.01 3.59 -6.15
C PRO A 139 4.59 4.14 -7.46
N VAL A 140 3.86 4.07 -8.54
CA VAL A 140 4.32 4.51 -9.87
C VAL A 140 3.91 5.94 -10.16
N SER A 141 2.65 6.27 -9.95
CA SER A 141 2.07 7.55 -10.35
C SER A 141 1.88 8.53 -9.19
N GLY A 142 1.92 8.05 -7.94
CA GLY A 142 1.50 8.83 -6.77
C GLY A 142 -0.02 9.00 -6.67
N PHE A 143 -0.80 8.31 -7.49
CA PHE A 143 -2.25 8.34 -7.41
C PHE A 143 -2.73 7.85 -6.04
N VAL A 144 -3.72 8.51 -5.48
CA VAL A 144 -4.38 8.09 -4.26
C VAL A 144 -5.89 8.14 -4.43
N ASN A 145 -6.57 7.05 -4.05
CA ASN A 145 -8.01 7.00 -4.07
C ASN A 145 -8.59 7.77 -2.86
N ILE A 146 -9.19 8.93 -3.12
CA ILE A 146 -9.85 9.78 -2.12
C ILE A 146 -11.36 9.91 -2.32
N PHE A 147 -11.95 9.10 -3.19
CA PHE A 147 -13.41 9.09 -3.37
C PHE A 147 -14.14 8.68 -2.09
N ASN A 148 -15.22 9.39 -1.77
CA ASN A 148 -16.18 8.96 -0.76
C ASN A 148 -17.38 8.32 -1.45
N PHE A 149 -17.59 7.03 -1.21
CA PHE A 149 -18.66 6.24 -1.83
C PHE A 149 -19.88 6.04 -0.93
N ASN A 150 -19.91 6.59 0.28
CA ASN A 150 -20.94 6.25 1.29
C ASN A 150 -22.35 6.66 0.85
N ASP A 151 -22.48 7.78 0.13
CA ASP A 151 -23.78 8.31 -0.28
C ASP A 151 -24.25 7.81 -1.65
N ILE A 152 -23.49 6.91 -2.28
CA ILE A 152 -23.76 6.39 -3.63
C ILE A 152 -24.41 5.01 -3.54
N THR A 153 -25.73 4.99 -3.28
CA THR A 153 -26.43 3.77 -2.88
C THR A 153 -27.44 3.25 -3.91
N ASN A 154 -27.95 4.10 -4.80
CA ASN A 154 -29.00 3.74 -5.75
C ASN A 154 -28.63 4.12 -7.19
N ALA A 155 -29.47 3.77 -8.17
CA ALA A 155 -29.22 4.01 -9.59
C ALA A 155 -29.05 5.51 -9.92
N ALA A 156 -29.87 6.37 -9.32
CA ALA A 156 -29.81 7.81 -9.56
C ALA A 156 -28.49 8.42 -9.05
N THR A 157 -28.10 8.10 -7.82
CA THR A 157 -26.84 8.59 -7.24
C THR A 157 -25.62 8.03 -7.96
N ARG A 158 -25.70 6.81 -8.52
CA ARG A 158 -24.62 6.23 -9.35
C ARG A 158 -24.54 6.89 -10.72
N LYS A 159 -25.68 7.17 -11.38
CA LYS A 159 -25.70 7.96 -12.62
C LYS A 159 -25.09 9.35 -12.38
N GLU A 160 -25.53 10.06 -11.34
CA GLU A 160 -24.96 11.35 -10.96
C GLU A 160 -23.44 11.26 -10.72
N PHE A 161 -22.97 10.20 -10.06
CA PHE A 161 -21.54 9.98 -9.84
C PHE A 161 -20.77 9.90 -11.16
N PHE A 162 -21.23 9.10 -12.14
CA PHE A 162 -20.58 9.01 -13.44
C PHE A 162 -20.70 10.29 -14.27
N GLY A 163 -21.76 11.07 -14.09
CA GLY A 163 -21.92 12.39 -14.70
C GLY A 163 -20.83 13.40 -14.30
N LYS A 164 -20.18 13.22 -13.14
CA LYS A 164 -19.11 14.09 -12.62
C LYS A 164 -17.75 13.86 -13.27
N PHE A 165 -17.58 12.79 -14.06
CA PHE A 165 -16.33 12.54 -14.80
C PHE A 165 -16.23 13.51 -15.98
N ASP A 166 -15.00 13.97 -16.25
CA ASP A 166 -14.71 14.83 -17.40
C ASP A 166 -14.85 14.04 -18.71
N ALA A 167 -14.42 12.77 -18.71
CA ALA A 167 -14.59 11.84 -19.81
C ALA A 167 -14.62 10.38 -19.32
N ILE A 168 -15.38 9.54 -19.98
CA ILE A 168 -15.32 8.08 -19.86
C ILE A 168 -15.25 7.54 -21.28
N LYS A 169 -14.19 6.82 -21.62
CA LYS A 169 -13.94 6.32 -22.97
C LYS A 169 -13.66 4.83 -22.95
N PHE A 170 -14.14 4.12 -23.97
CA PHE A 170 -13.69 2.77 -24.27
C PHE A 170 -12.53 2.86 -25.25
N VAL A 171 -11.31 2.50 -24.83
CA VAL A 171 -10.13 2.56 -25.68
C VAL A 171 -10.10 1.35 -26.61
N SER A 172 -10.02 0.16 -26.06
CA SER A 172 -10.11 -1.12 -26.77
C SER A 172 -10.32 -2.27 -25.80
N GLU A 173 -10.61 -3.47 -26.29
CA GLU A 173 -10.73 -4.67 -25.44
C GLU A 173 -9.44 -5.01 -24.68
N LYS A 174 -8.26 -4.64 -25.24
CA LYS A 174 -6.97 -4.90 -24.62
C LYS A 174 -6.58 -3.83 -23.59
N GLU A 175 -6.99 -2.58 -23.78
CA GLU A 175 -6.61 -1.45 -22.94
C GLU A 175 -7.71 -1.06 -21.93
N GLY A 176 -8.96 -1.40 -22.22
CA GLY A 176 -10.10 -1.20 -21.31
C GLY A 176 -10.79 0.14 -21.44
N PHE A 177 -11.36 0.60 -20.31
CA PHE A 177 -12.05 1.88 -20.19
C PHE A 177 -11.18 2.87 -19.44
N GLU A 178 -11.16 4.10 -19.91
CA GLU A 178 -10.47 5.22 -19.26
C GLU A 178 -11.50 6.16 -18.64
N PHE A 179 -11.34 6.43 -17.35
CA PHE A 179 -12.14 7.35 -16.56
C PHE A 179 -11.29 8.56 -16.20
N THR A 180 -11.53 9.69 -16.87
CA THR A 180 -10.84 10.96 -16.62
C THR A 180 -11.69 11.84 -15.72
N PHE A 181 -11.09 12.38 -14.69
CA PHE A 181 -11.79 13.18 -13.69
C PHE A 181 -10.91 14.21 -12.99
N ASN A 182 -11.56 15.23 -12.46
CA ASN A 182 -11.00 16.15 -11.49
C ASN A 182 -11.68 15.88 -10.13
N TYR A 183 -10.90 15.70 -9.06
CA TYR A 183 -11.43 15.50 -7.72
C TYR A 183 -12.34 16.64 -7.22
N ASP A 184 -12.16 17.86 -7.71
CA ASP A 184 -13.02 18.99 -7.35
C ASP A 184 -14.49 18.76 -7.73
N ASN A 185 -14.75 17.97 -8.80
CA ASN A 185 -16.11 17.61 -9.22
C ASN A 185 -16.84 16.72 -8.20
N PHE A 186 -16.11 16.04 -7.32
CA PHE A 186 -16.63 15.07 -6.37
C PHE A 186 -16.73 15.59 -4.93
N LYS A 187 -16.43 16.87 -4.71
CA LYS A 187 -16.41 17.49 -3.37
C LYS A 187 -15.56 16.70 -2.37
N THR A 188 -14.48 16.09 -2.83
CA THR A 188 -13.52 15.43 -1.95
C THR A 188 -12.80 16.48 -1.10
N HIS A 189 -12.28 16.06 0.06
CA HIS A 189 -11.46 16.95 0.86
C HIS A 189 -10.29 17.47 0.02
N GLN A 190 -10.27 18.78 -0.15
CA GLN A 190 -9.29 19.42 -0.99
C GLN A 190 -7.91 19.33 -0.38
N THR A 191 -7.00 18.97 -1.22
CA THR A 191 -5.58 19.01 -0.97
C THR A 191 -4.97 19.74 -2.15
N ASP A 192 -3.87 20.43 -1.96
CA ASP A 192 -3.19 21.17 -3.01
C ASP A 192 -2.42 20.28 -4.00
N PHE A 193 -2.62 18.96 -3.93
CA PHE A 193 -1.98 17.99 -4.81
C PHE A 193 -2.73 17.80 -6.13
N LYS A 194 -2.13 17.08 -7.06
CA LYS A 194 -2.68 16.78 -8.38
C LYS A 194 -4.11 16.24 -8.28
N LYS A 195 -5.04 16.94 -8.91
CA LYS A 195 -6.47 16.67 -8.84
C LYS A 195 -7.00 15.91 -10.06
N CYS A 196 -6.38 16.10 -11.22
CA CYS A 196 -6.83 15.50 -12.48
C CYS A 196 -6.12 14.17 -12.72
N TRP A 197 -6.92 13.12 -12.93
CA TRP A 197 -6.44 11.76 -13.13
C TRP A 197 -7.22 11.05 -14.22
N THR A 198 -6.56 10.11 -14.89
CA THR A 198 -7.21 9.12 -15.74
C THR A 198 -6.88 7.74 -15.18
N VAL A 199 -7.90 7.03 -14.72
CA VAL A 199 -7.79 5.63 -14.30
C VAL A 199 -8.29 4.71 -15.38
N SER A 200 -7.73 3.51 -15.46
CA SER A 200 -8.05 2.53 -16.49
C SER A 200 -8.35 1.16 -15.89
N THR A 201 -9.26 0.44 -16.52
CA THR A 201 -9.82 -0.84 -16.05
C THR A 201 -8.98 -2.06 -16.40
N PHE A 202 -7.75 -1.87 -16.87
CA PHE A 202 -6.89 -2.99 -17.26
C PHE A 202 -6.55 -3.94 -16.10
N GLY A 203 -6.12 -5.14 -16.46
CA GLY A 203 -5.60 -6.14 -15.52
C GLY A 203 -6.67 -6.81 -14.66
N LYS A 204 -6.24 -7.81 -13.91
CA LYS A 204 -7.11 -8.51 -12.96
C LYS A 204 -7.14 -7.82 -11.59
N ARG A 205 -8.21 -8.04 -10.85
CA ARG A 205 -8.34 -7.73 -9.42
C ARG A 205 -8.80 -8.98 -8.70
N ILE A 206 -8.57 -9.04 -7.41
CA ILE A 206 -9.09 -10.12 -6.56
C ILE A 206 -10.26 -9.58 -5.77
N VAL A 207 -11.42 -10.21 -5.93
CA VAL A 207 -12.63 -9.85 -5.20
C VAL A 207 -13.10 -11.01 -4.35
N MET A 208 -13.68 -10.68 -3.20
CA MET A 208 -14.33 -11.69 -2.35
C MET A 208 -15.76 -11.87 -2.81
N THR A 209 -16.14 -13.08 -3.13
CA THR A 209 -17.50 -13.50 -3.46
C THR A 209 -18.02 -14.46 -2.41
N GLU A 210 -19.33 -14.57 -2.31
CA GLU A 210 -19.99 -15.52 -1.43
C GLU A 210 -20.86 -16.45 -2.26
N GLU A 211 -20.58 -17.73 -2.20
CA GLU A 211 -21.35 -18.76 -2.86
C GLU A 211 -21.74 -19.84 -1.85
N ASN A 212 -23.03 -20.16 -1.77
CA ASN A 212 -23.58 -21.12 -0.80
C ASN A 212 -23.20 -20.84 0.67
N GLY A 213 -23.07 -19.57 1.06
CA GLY A 213 -22.68 -19.15 2.40
C GLY A 213 -21.16 -19.23 2.68
N HIS A 214 -20.36 -19.65 1.71
CA HIS A 214 -18.91 -19.69 1.80
C HIS A 214 -18.28 -18.54 1.03
N LYS A 215 -17.37 -17.83 1.71
CA LYS A 215 -16.61 -16.74 1.08
C LYS A 215 -15.37 -17.32 0.41
N HIS A 216 -15.15 -16.93 -0.84
CA HIS A 216 -13.97 -17.29 -1.59
C HIS A 216 -13.45 -16.11 -2.40
N MET A 217 -12.16 -16.13 -2.69
CA MET A 217 -11.52 -15.14 -3.54
C MET A 217 -11.62 -15.57 -4.99
N GLN A 218 -11.94 -14.61 -5.88
CA GLN A 218 -11.98 -14.89 -7.31
C GLN A 218 -11.34 -13.77 -8.12
N ASN A 219 -10.81 -14.15 -9.28
CA ASN A 219 -10.32 -13.20 -10.27
C ASN A 219 -11.47 -12.38 -10.86
N TYR A 220 -11.31 -11.08 -10.89
CA TYR A 220 -12.23 -10.13 -11.48
C TYR A 220 -11.50 -9.27 -12.50
N TYR A 221 -12.04 -9.19 -13.71
CA TYR A 221 -11.48 -8.42 -14.81
C TYR A 221 -12.40 -7.25 -15.14
N PRO A 222 -12.17 -6.04 -14.59
CA PRO A 222 -13.09 -4.92 -14.76
C PRO A 222 -13.42 -4.61 -16.21
N THR A 223 -12.45 -4.65 -17.12
CA THR A 223 -12.67 -4.44 -18.56
C THR A 223 -13.67 -5.44 -19.14
N VAL A 224 -13.48 -6.73 -18.86
CA VAL A 224 -14.34 -7.81 -19.39
C VAL A 224 -15.75 -7.67 -18.86
N GLU A 225 -15.90 -7.40 -17.58
CA GLU A 225 -17.21 -7.24 -16.93
C GLU A 225 -17.96 -6.02 -17.45
N ILE A 226 -17.28 -4.90 -17.69
CA ILE A 226 -17.91 -3.72 -18.26
C ILE A 226 -18.30 -3.98 -19.73
N ILE A 227 -17.46 -4.63 -20.55
CA ILE A 227 -17.81 -5.00 -21.93
C ILE A 227 -19.08 -5.86 -21.95
N LYS A 228 -19.12 -6.89 -21.09
CA LYS A 228 -20.28 -7.76 -20.94
C LYS A 228 -21.53 -6.97 -20.55
N LEU A 229 -21.41 -6.07 -19.57
CA LEU A 229 -22.49 -5.24 -19.09
C LEU A 229 -23.12 -4.38 -20.21
N PHE A 230 -22.27 -3.74 -21.03
CA PHE A 230 -22.75 -2.95 -22.17
C PHE A 230 -23.39 -3.81 -23.24
N LYS A 231 -22.82 -4.98 -23.54
CA LYS A 231 -23.39 -5.95 -24.48
C LYS A 231 -24.78 -6.43 -24.04
N ASP A 232 -24.93 -6.76 -22.75
CA ASP A 232 -26.22 -7.21 -22.18
C ASP A 232 -27.28 -6.09 -22.21
N ALA A 233 -26.85 -4.83 -22.19
CA ALA A 233 -27.69 -3.66 -22.39
C ALA A 233 -27.97 -3.34 -23.88
N GLY A 234 -27.53 -4.18 -24.82
CA GLY A 234 -27.70 -3.98 -26.26
C GLY A 234 -26.80 -2.90 -26.86
N ILE A 235 -25.73 -2.49 -26.16
CA ILE A 235 -24.82 -1.42 -26.58
C ILE A 235 -23.54 -2.05 -27.13
N TYR A 236 -23.25 -1.79 -28.40
CA TYR A 236 -22.05 -2.29 -29.07
C TYR A 236 -20.91 -1.27 -28.96
N LEU A 237 -19.84 -1.65 -28.30
CA LEU A 237 -18.67 -0.80 -28.07
C LEU A 237 -17.80 -0.69 -29.33
N LYS A 238 -17.29 0.52 -29.57
CA LYS A 238 -16.34 0.79 -30.66
C LYS A 238 -15.11 1.49 -30.06
N PRO A 239 -13.90 1.27 -30.59
CA PRO A 239 -12.71 1.96 -30.14
C PRO A 239 -12.91 3.48 -30.08
N ASN A 240 -12.45 4.10 -29.00
CA ASN A 240 -12.58 5.53 -28.69
C ASN A 240 -14.03 6.03 -28.52
N MET A 241 -14.97 5.12 -28.27
CA MET A 241 -16.37 5.48 -28.00
C MET A 241 -16.49 6.32 -26.73
N ASP A 242 -17.30 7.38 -26.81
CA ASP A 242 -17.67 8.19 -25.64
C ASP A 242 -18.72 7.44 -24.81
N ILE A 243 -18.26 6.81 -23.76
CA ILE A 243 -19.08 6.02 -22.82
C ILE A 243 -19.87 6.93 -21.89
N LYS A 244 -19.36 8.13 -21.59
CA LYS A 244 -20.09 9.09 -20.77
C LYS A 244 -21.40 9.49 -21.44
N ALA A 245 -21.36 9.84 -22.72
CA ALA A 245 -22.56 10.17 -23.49
C ALA A 245 -23.58 9.01 -23.52
N VAL A 246 -23.09 7.76 -23.55
CA VAL A 246 -23.96 6.57 -23.47
C VAL A 246 -24.59 6.44 -22.08
N ILE A 247 -23.85 6.62 -21.02
CA ILE A 247 -24.37 6.54 -19.65
C ILE A 247 -25.42 7.64 -19.40
N ASP A 248 -25.18 8.85 -19.92
CA ASP A 248 -26.04 10.01 -19.73
C ASP A 248 -27.48 9.81 -20.29
N VAL A 249 -27.60 9.01 -21.35
CA VAL A 249 -28.93 8.71 -21.94
C VAL A 249 -29.65 7.55 -21.26
N ILE A 250 -29.01 6.75 -20.42
CA ILE A 250 -29.64 5.66 -19.67
C ILE A 250 -30.39 6.25 -18.47
N GLU A 251 -31.72 6.13 -18.48
CA GLU A 251 -32.53 6.61 -17.36
C GLU A 251 -32.40 5.70 -16.13
N PRO A 252 -32.20 6.26 -14.93
CA PRO A 252 -32.15 5.48 -13.70
C PRO A 252 -33.56 4.99 -13.34
N SER A 253 -33.75 3.68 -13.41
CA SER A 253 -35.01 3.00 -13.13
C SER A 253 -34.75 1.67 -12.42
N ASN A 254 -35.80 0.96 -12.01
CA ASN A 254 -35.66 -0.37 -11.45
C ASN A 254 -35.02 -1.35 -12.44
N THR A 255 -35.29 -1.19 -13.74
CA THR A 255 -34.70 -2.03 -14.79
C THR A 255 -33.25 -1.74 -15.07
N SER A 256 -32.77 -0.50 -14.87
CA SER A 256 -31.35 -0.10 -15.03
C SER A 256 -30.56 -0.13 -13.73
N ALA A 257 -31.20 -0.46 -12.62
CA ALA A 257 -30.53 -0.45 -11.30
C ALA A 257 -29.35 -1.44 -11.24
N SER A 258 -29.49 -2.62 -11.83
CA SER A 258 -28.43 -3.62 -11.93
C SER A 258 -27.26 -3.12 -12.79
N PHE A 259 -27.53 -2.47 -13.91
CA PHE A 259 -26.53 -1.87 -14.79
C PHE A 259 -25.67 -0.88 -14.02
N PHE A 260 -26.27 0.12 -13.38
CA PHE A 260 -25.54 1.11 -12.60
C PHE A 260 -24.81 0.50 -11.40
N SER A 261 -25.37 -0.53 -10.77
CA SER A 261 -24.71 -1.25 -9.67
C SER A 261 -23.44 -1.95 -10.13
N SER A 262 -23.51 -2.69 -11.24
CA SER A 262 -22.38 -3.44 -11.79
C SER A 262 -21.30 -2.51 -12.33
N LEU A 263 -21.67 -1.44 -13.03
CA LEU A 263 -20.72 -0.44 -13.52
C LEU A 263 -19.99 0.25 -12.37
N PHE A 264 -20.72 0.61 -11.32
CA PHE A 264 -20.13 1.24 -10.13
C PHE A 264 -19.22 0.29 -9.36
N PHE A 265 -19.60 -0.99 -9.26
CA PHE A 265 -18.75 -2.01 -8.66
C PHE A 265 -17.46 -2.20 -9.46
N ALA A 266 -17.54 -2.29 -10.78
CA ALA A 266 -16.38 -2.42 -11.65
C ALA A 266 -15.44 -1.21 -11.55
N PHE A 267 -15.99 0.02 -11.49
CA PHE A 267 -15.19 1.22 -11.26
C PHE A 267 -14.49 1.19 -9.89
N LYS A 268 -15.22 0.88 -8.82
CA LYS A 268 -14.62 0.76 -7.47
C LYS A 268 -13.50 -0.27 -7.43
N THR A 269 -13.72 -1.41 -8.07
CA THR A 269 -12.74 -2.50 -8.14
C THR A 269 -11.53 -2.09 -8.96
N THR A 270 -11.70 -1.27 -10.01
CA THR A 270 -10.60 -0.70 -10.78
C THR A 270 -9.62 0.10 -9.91
N LEU A 271 -10.13 0.80 -8.89
CA LEU A 271 -9.31 1.60 -7.96
C LEU A 271 -8.59 0.75 -6.90
N GLN A 272 -8.83 -0.55 -6.86
CA GLN A 272 -8.19 -1.45 -5.92
C GLN A 272 -6.77 -1.76 -6.38
N MET A 273 -5.78 -1.17 -5.70
CA MET A 273 -4.37 -1.41 -5.98
C MET A 273 -3.86 -2.69 -5.31
N ARG A 274 -4.24 -2.92 -4.07
CA ARG A 274 -3.87 -4.13 -3.32
C ARG A 274 -4.74 -5.31 -3.74
N ASN A 275 -4.10 -6.40 -4.10
CA ASN A 275 -4.73 -7.66 -4.44
C ASN A 275 -4.01 -8.79 -3.70
N SER A 276 -4.76 -9.60 -2.96
CA SER A 276 -4.23 -10.74 -2.19
C SER A 276 -4.94 -11.99 -2.63
N ASN A 277 -4.17 -12.99 -3.03
CA ASN A 277 -4.69 -14.32 -3.30
C ASN A 277 -4.57 -15.17 -2.03
N ALA A 278 -5.69 -15.46 -1.38
CA ALA A 278 -5.70 -16.23 -0.13
C ALA A 278 -5.28 -17.69 -0.31
N GLU A 279 -5.31 -18.23 -1.55
CA GLU A 279 -4.91 -19.61 -1.83
C GLU A 279 -3.39 -19.76 -2.00
N THR A 280 -2.73 -18.74 -2.57
CA THR A 280 -1.28 -18.76 -2.84
C THR A 280 -0.47 -17.95 -1.87
N ASP A 281 -1.13 -17.20 -0.97
CA ASP A 281 -0.51 -16.22 -0.05
C ASP A 281 0.33 -15.15 -0.79
N GLU A 282 0.05 -14.97 -2.08
CA GLU A 282 0.73 -14.00 -2.94
C GLU A 282 -0.06 -12.70 -3.02
N ASP A 283 0.55 -11.64 -2.58
CA ASP A 283 0.04 -10.27 -2.74
C ASP A 283 0.68 -9.62 -3.98
N PHE A 284 -0.11 -8.83 -4.71
CA PHE A 284 0.40 -8.04 -5.83
C PHE A 284 -0.27 -6.66 -5.91
N ILE A 285 0.38 -5.76 -6.62
CA ILE A 285 -0.09 -4.38 -6.81
C ILE A 285 -0.44 -4.18 -8.30
N VAL A 286 -1.61 -3.60 -8.54
CA VAL A 286 -2.01 -3.12 -9.86
C VAL A 286 -2.22 -1.62 -9.79
N SER A 287 -1.43 -0.86 -10.53
CA SER A 287 -1.60 0.58 -10.67
C SER A 287 -2.84 0.88 -11.51
N PRO A 288 -3.82 1.66 -11.04
CA PRO A 288 -4.97 2.01 -11.85
C PRO A 288 -4.66 3.10 -12.88
N VAL A 289 -3.47 3.70 -12.81
CA VAL A 289 -3.02 4.81 -13.66
C VAL A 289 -1.90 4.35 -14.59
N LYS A 290 -2.03 4.71 -15.86
CA LYS A 290 -1.01 4.52 -16.88
C LYS A 290 0.05 5.62 -16.80
N VAL A 291 1.32 5.25 -16.85
CA VAL A 291 2.45 6.19 -16.88
C VAL A 291 3.28 5.89 -18.13
N ASP A 292 3.53 6.91 -18.94
CA ASP A 292 4.29 6.81 -20.20
C ASP A 292 3.79 5.69 -21.13
N GLY A 293 2.49 5.49 -21.17
CA GLY A 293 1.85 4.46 -22.00
C GLY A 293 1.85 3.05 -21.41
N HIS A 294 2.42 2.85 -20.22
CA HIS A 294 2.54 1.55 -19.57
C HIS A 294 1.79 1.49 -18.23
N TYR A 295 1.30 0.32 -17.90
CA TYR A 295 0.70 0.01 -16.61
C TYR A 295 1.69 -0.76 -15.75
N PHE A 296 1.65 -0.52 -14.46
CA PHE A 296 2.37 -1.33 -13.51
C PHE A 296 1.45 -2.39 -12.89
N ASN A 297 1.88 -3.64 -13.00
CA ASN A 297 1.25 -4.78 -12.34
C ASN A 297 2.38 -5.70 -11.87
N SER A 298 2.58 -5.81 -10.57
CA SER A 298 3.69 -6.59 -10.00
C SER A 298 3.53 -8.11 -10.17
N ASP A 299 2.34 -8.59 -10.57
CA ASP A 299 2.07 -9.99 -10.90
C ASP A 299 2.48 -10.35 -12.35
N GLU A 300 2.66 -9.37 -13.21
CA GLU A 300 3.03 -9.61 -14.62
C GLU A 300 4.53 -9.84 -14.79
N GLU A 301 4.90 -10.84 -15.59
CA GLU A 301 6.31 -11.20 -15.86
C GLU A 301 7.15 -10.03 -16.39
N ALA A 302 6.55 -9.14 -17.19
CA ALA A 302 7.24 -7.95 -17.71
C ALA A 302 7.67 -6.98 -16.60
N ASN A 303 7.02 -7.03 -15.42
CA ASN A 303 7.32 -6.21 -14.25
C ASN A 303 8.10 -6.98 -13.18
N LYS A 304 8.22 -8.30 -13.31
CA LYS A 304 9.02 -9.15 -12.43
C LYS A 304 10.48 -9.08 -12.84
N GLY A 305 11.19 -8.09 -12.33
CA GLY A 305 12.65 -8.02 -12.49
C GLY A 305 13.32 -8.92 -11.46
N HIS A 306 13.86 -10.06 -11.87
CA HIS A 306 14.65 -10.94 -11.02
C HIS A 306 16.12 -10.94 -11.47
N ASP A 307 17.04 -11.01 -10.51
CA ASP A 307 18.44 -11.32 -10.80
C ASP A 307 18.59 -12.81 -11.17
N GLY A 308 19.77 -13.20 -11.58
CA GLY A 308 20.05 -14.61 -11.92
C GLY A 308 19.90 -15.61 -10.74
N GLN A 309 19.57 -15.12 -9.56
CA GLN A 309 19.36 -15.89 -8.33
C GLN A 309 17.87 -15.90 -7.89
N GLY A 310 16.99 -15.29 -8.68
CA GLY A 310 15.56 -15.23 -8.40
C GLY A 310 15.13 -14.10 -7.44
N ASN A 311 16.03 -13.18 -7.06
CA ASN A 311 15.67 -12.06 -6.19
C ASN A 311 15.03 -10.94 -7.01
N TRP A 312 14.03 -10.28 -6.42
CA TRP A 312 13.40 -9.11 -7.02
C TRP A 312 14.37 -7.92 -7.08
N ILE A 313 14.57 -7.37 -8.26
CA ILE A 313 15.48 -6.25 -8.50
C ILE A 313 14.77 -4.94 -8.84
N SER A 314 13.44 -4.96 -8.96
CA SER A 314 12.67 -3.74 -9.19
C SER A 314 12.84 -2.77 -8.01
N LYS A 315 12.91 -1.48 -8.31
CA LYS A 315 12.90 -0.41 -7.30
C LYS A 315 11.49 -0.10 -6.77
N LEU A 316 10.47 -0.70 -7.36
CA LEU A 316 9.07 -0.53 -6.98
C LEU A 316 8.62 -1.66 -6.06
N PRO A 317 7.70 -1.40 -5.14
CA PRO A 317 7.14 -2.42 -4.26
C PRO A 317 6.43 -3.53 -5.04
N VAL A 318 6.59 -4.78 -4.59
CA VAL A 318 5.97 -5.96 -5.23
C VAL A 318 4.60 -6.28 -4.67
N ASP A 319 4.35 -5.93 -3.41
CA ASP A 319 3.13 -6.22 -2.67
C ASP A 319 2.63 -5.00 -1.88
N ALA A 320 1.48 -5.14 -1.25
CA ALA A 320 0.84 -4.04 -0.52
C ALA A 320 1.57 -3.64 0.76
N ASP A 321 2.19 -4.57 1.45
CA ASP A 321 2.92 -4.32 2.69
C ASP A 321 4.26 -3.64 2.37
N ALA A 322 4.95 -4.10 1.32
CA ALA A 322 6.11 -3.42 0.77
C ALA A 322 5.77 -2.00 0.30
N ASN A 323 4.60 -1.80 -0.34
CA ASN A 323 4.12 -0.48 -0.74
C ASN A 323 3.85 0.44 0.47
N GLY A 324 3.24 -0.10 1.51
CA GLY A 324 3.04 0.61 2.77
C GLY A 324 4.36 1.05 3.39
N ALA A 325 5.32 0.13 3.52
CA ALA A 325 6.65 0.39 4.07
C ALA A 325 7.43 1.42 3.22
N TYR A 326 7.37 1.31 1.90
CA TYR A 326 7.98 2.26 0.97
C TYR A 326 7.47 3.69 1.19
N HIS A 327 6.16 3.88 1.28
CA HIS A 327 5.58 5.19 1.49
C HIS A 327 5.77 5.71 2.92
N ILE A 328 5.87 4.83 3.92
CA ILE A 328 6.28 5.19 5.28
C ILE A 328 7.70 5.77 5.27
N ALA A 329 8.63 5.11 4.60
CA ALA A 329 10.00 5.58 4.48
C ALA A 329 10.08 6.93 3.75
N LEU A 330 9.38 7.10 2.63
CA LEU A 330 9.33 8.36 1.90
C LEU A 330 8.71 9.50 2.71
N LYS A 331 7.68 9.21 3.50
CA LYS A 331 7.05 10.19 4.39
C LYS A 331 7.99 10.60 5.53
N GLY A 332 8.78 9.65 6.06
CA GLY A 332 9.84 9.94 7.00
C GLY A 332 10.92 10.82 6.39
N LEU A 333 11.35 10.53 5.17
CA LEU A 333 12.30 11.36 4.44
C LEU A 333 11.77 12.79 4.23
N PHE A 334 10.49 12.94 3.86
CA PHE A 334 9.85 14.24 3.76
C PHE A 334 9.90 15.00 5.10
N ALA A 335 9.52 14.35 6.20
CA ALA A 335 9.54 14.96 7.53
C ALA A 335 10.96 15.40 7.96
N LEU A 336 11.97 14.63 7.62
CA LEU A 336 13.37 14.94 7.95
C LEU A 336 13.93 16.08 7.08
N THR A 337 13.52 16.17 5.83
CA THR A 337 13.96 17.24 4.92
C THR A 337 13.20 18.54 5.11
N HIS A 338 12.07 18.53 5.83
CA HIS A 338 11.23 19.68 6.13
C HIS A 338 10.92 19.79 7.64
N PRO A 339 11.94 19.95 8.51
CA PRO A 339 11.82 19.81 9.97
C PRO A 339 10.90 20.85 10.61
N ASN A 340 10.70 22.01 9.96
CA ASN A 340 9.86 23.09 10.46
C ASN A 340 8.41 23.03 9.96
N GLU A 341 8.09 22.08 9.13
CA GLU A 341 6.75 21.92 8.59
C GLU A 341 5.99 20.82 9.34
N LYS A 342 4.71 21.08 9.67
CA LYS A 342 3.83 19.98 10.04
C LYS A 342 3.78 19.02 8.86
N VAL A 343 3.89 17.72 9.14
CA VAL A 343 3.62 16.66 8.15
C VAL A 343 2.12 16.70 7.83
N ASP A 344 1.74 17.68 7.01
CA ASP A 344 0.40 17.80 6.46
C ASP A 344 0.26 16.78 5.33
N HIS A 345 -0.90 16.11 5.29
CA HIS A 345 -1.18 15.11 4.25
C HIS A 345 -1.15 15.71 2.84
N ALA A 346 -1.57 16.96 2.68
CA ALA A 346 -1.56 17.66 1.40
C ALA A 346 -0.13 17.86 0.88
N LYS A 347 0.73 18.46 1.69
CA LYS A 347 2.13 18.69 1.33
C LYS A 347 2.91 17.39 1.08
N TRP A 348 2.64 16.36 1.88
CA TRP A 348 3.22 15.05 1.68
C TRP A 348 2.81 14.43 0.34
N LEU A 349 1.52 14.50 -0.02
CA LEU A 349 1.01 13.99 -1.29
C LEU A 349 1.54 14.80 -2.47
N GLU A 350 1.63 16.12 -2.34
CA GLU A 350 2.28 16.98 -3.33
C GLU A 350 3.76 16.58 -3.54
N PHE A 351 4.51 16.40 -2.45
CA PHE A 351 5.88 15.92 -2.52
C PHE A 351 6.00 14.57 -3.23
N MET A 352 5.09 13.63 -2.95
CA MET A 352 5.08 12.32 -3.62
C MET A 352 4.80 12.41 -5.12
N GLN A 353 3.95 13.36 -5.54
CA GLN A 353 3.59 13.52 -6.94
C GLN A 353 4.61 14.34 -7.74
N THR A 354 5.34 15.23 -7.07
CA THR A 354 6.39 16.03 -7.69
C THR A 354 7.73 15.32 -7.73
N LYS A 355 7.96 14.34 -6.86
CA LYS A 355 9.14 13.49 -7.02
C LYS A 355 8.99 12.68 -8.30
N PRO A 356 9.93 12.84 -9.20
CA PRO A 356 9.97 11.92 -10.31
C PRO A 356 10.23 10.53 -9.71
N TYR A 357 9.30 9.63 -9.85
CA TYR A 357 9.59 8.19 -9.85
C TYR A 357 10.48 7.87 -11.06
N LYS A 358 11.37 8.82 -11.35
CA LYS A 358 12.25 8.77 -12.49
C LYS A 358 13.39 7.85 -12.16
N LYS A 359 13.29 6.69 -12.80
CA LYS A 359 14.32 5.76 -13.30
C LYS A 359 15.50 5.47 -12.38
#